data_4cdb9661847e1e5f25cee17d516ff347
#
_entry.id   4cdb9661847e1e5f25cee17d516ff347
#
_cell.length_a   1.000
_cell.length_b   1.000
_cell.length_c   1.000
_cell.angle_alpha   90.00
_cell.angle_beta   90.00
_cell.angle_gamma   90.00
#
_symmetry.space_group_name_H-M   'P 1'
#
loop_
_entity.id
_entity.type
_entity.pdbx_description
1 polymer ?
#
loop_
_entity_poly.entity_id
_entity_poly.type
_entity_poly.pdbx_seq_one_letter_code
_entity_poly.pdbx_strand_id
1 'polypeptide(L)'
;MHQRQKKILDMLQNGRVEIRKAALELGVTEMTLRRDLKDLENRKLVLRVKGGAIPHPAQYEPESSVPHQLDRKFAIANALFLRILPSDSIFLSAGSTSLAFAKVIARRNVLPMTVITSSLPVASALFRSCCKVILLGGELRTNSLDLVGPIAERNLEEYRVNWLVSGCDGAFSDYGFYTSDVSLSNLEKKSLLIAEHAAVIADSSKFGRRALTRFASLKDIDLLVTDDDLPPDDETKLKKAGIEIIKVPASKK
;
A
#
# COMPACT_ATOMS: atom_id res chain seq x y z
N MET A 1 -18.10 -1.41 -20.49
CA MET A 1 -16.68 -1.26 -20.89
C MET A 1 -16.45 -2.16 -22.10
N HIS A 2 -15.92 -1.62 -23.21
CA HIS A 2 -15.65 -2.39 -24.43
C HIS A 2 -14.47 -3.36 -24.22
N GLN A 3 -14.47 -4.48 -24.95
CA GLN A 3 -13.40 -5.50 -24.86
C GLN A 3 -12.00 -4.91 -25.09
N ARG A 4 -11.88 -3.90 -25.99
CA ARG A 4 -10.63 -3.16 -26.24
C ARG A 4 -10.17 -2.36 -25.01
N GLN A 5 -11.07 -1.70 -24.30
CA GLN A 5 -10.73 -0.98 -23.07
C GLN A 5 -10.23 -1.91 -21.96
N LYS A 6 -10.76 -3.15 -21.88
CA LYS A 6 -10.21 -4.17 -20.96
C LYS A 6 -8.77 -4.50 -21.32
N LYS A 7 -8.48 -4.76 -22.60
CA LYS A 7 -7.11 -5.03 -23.05
C LYS A 7 -6.14 -3.86 -22.76
N ILE A 8 -6.59 -2.62 -22.89
CA ILE A 8 -5.78 -1.45 -22.54
C ILE A 8 -5.46 -1.46 -21.04
N LEU A 9 -6.41 -1.78 -20.16
CA LEU A 9 -6.19 -1.89 -18.73
C LEU A 9 -5.26 -3.06 -18.38
N ASP A 10 -5.39 -4.19 -19.07
CA ASP A 10 -4.48 -5.33 -18.89
C ASP A 10 -3.03 -4.97 -19.29
N MET A 11 -2.86 -4.24 -20.41
CA MET A 11 -1.55 -3.72 -20.82
C MET A 11 -0.96 -2.74 -19.78
N LEU A 12 -1.80 -1.99 -19.08
CA LEU A 12 -1.39 -1.06 -18.03
C LEU A 12 -0.94 -1.75 -16.74
N GLN A 13 -1.26 -3.03 -16.54
CA GLN A 13 -0.73 -3.82 -15.41
C GLN A 13 0.80 -3.94 -15.47
N ASN A 14 1.39 -3.85 -16.68
CA ASN A 14 2.84 -3.81 -16.90
C ASN A 14 3.42 -2.38 -16.81
N GLY A 15 2.68 -1.42 -16.24
CA GLY A 15 3.11 -0.05 -16.04
C GLY A 15 2.57 0.92 -17.08
N ARG A 16 3.44 1.53 -17.90
CA ARG A 16 3.05 2.54 -18.88
C ARG A 16 2.63 1.94 -20.21
N VAL A 17 1.51 2.40 -20.78
CA VAL A 17 1.09 2.11 -22.15
C VAL A 17 1.51 3.27 -23.07
N GLU A 18 2.27 2.96 -24.12
CA GLU A 18 2.63 3.90 -25.17
C GLU A 18 1.62 3.83 -26.33
N ILE A 19 1.09 5.01 -26.75
CA ILE A 19 0.02 5.09 -27.75
C ILE A 19 0.40 4.37 -29.05
N ARG A 20 1.61 4.57 -29.59
CA ARG A 20 2.03 3.94 -30.85
C ARG A 20 2.08 2.43 -30.77
N LYS A 21 2.70 1.89 -29.72
CA LYS A 21 2.83 0.43 -29.53
C LYS A 21 1.48 -0.23 -29.31
N ALA A 22 0.67 0.34 -28.42
CA ALA A 22 -0.66 -0.21 -28.12
C ALA A 22 -1.63 -0.11 -29.29
N ALA A 23 -1.57 0.94 -30.11
CA ALA A 23 -2.39 1.07 -31.30
C ALA A 23 -2.08 -0.04 -32.33
N LEU A 24 -0.79 -0.35 -32.54
CA LEU A 24 -0.34 -1.44 -33.39
C LEU A 24 -0.80 -2.81 -32.85
N GLU A 25 -0.60 -3.05 -31.57
CA GLU A 25 -0.94 -4.33 -30.91
C GLU A 25 -2.45 -4.59 -30.90
N LEU A 26 -3.25 -3.53 -30.74
CA LEU A 26 -4.71 -3.62 -30.72
C LEU A 26 -5.34 -3.50 -32.13
N GLY A 27 -4.54 -3.29 -33.19
CA GLY A 27 -5.02 -3.15 -34.55
C GLY A 27 -5.91 -1.93 -34.78
N VAL A 28 -5.66 -0.82 -34.11
CA VAL A 28 -6.44 0.42 -34.18
C VAL A 28 -5.56 1.63 -34.51
N THR A 29 -6.19 2.74 -34.91
CA THR A 29 -5.47 4.00 -35.10
C THR A 29 -5.10 4.64 -33.75
N GLU A 30 -4.02 5.45 -33.72
CA GLU A 30 -3.66 6.22 -32.52
C GLU A 30 -4.82 7.13 -32.07
N MET A 31 -5.62 7.66 -33.00
CA MET A 31 -6.77 8.50 -32.69
C MET A 31 -7.84 7.71 -31.91
N THR A 32 -8.12 6.49 -32.34
CA THR A 32 -9.06 5.60 -31.64
C THR A 32 -8.56 5.30 -30.23
N LEU A 33 -7.27 4.97 -30.08
CA LEU A 33 -6.68 4.69 -28.78
C LEU A 33 -6.71 5.92 -27.86
N ARG A 34 -6.43 7.12 -28.38
CA ARG A 34 -6.53 8.38 -27.63
C ARG A 34 -7.95 8.62 -27.10
N ARG A 35 -8.97 8.28 -27.88
CA ARG A 35 -10.38 8.37 -27.47
C ARG A 35 -10.70 7.37 -26.36
N ASP A 36 -10.27 6.13 -26.49
CA ASP A 36 -10.44 5.12 -25.42
C ASP A 36 -9.74 5.53 -24.13
N LEU A 37 -8.51 6.03 -24.22
CA LEU A 37 -7.77 6.52 -23.05
C LEU A 37 -8.46 7.73 -22.40
N LYS A 38 -9.07 8.63 -23.18
CA LYS A 38 -9.85 9.75 -22.64
C LYS A 38 -11.09 9.26 -21.88
N ASP A 39 -11.80 8.26 -22.43
CA ASP A 39 -12.95 7.66 -21.75
C ASP A 39 -12.55 6.95 -20.46
N LEU A 40 -11.42 6.25 -20.45
CA LEU A 40 -10.87 5.59 -19.27
C LEU A 40 -10.39 6.62 -18.22
N GLU A 41 -9.82 7.74 -18.65
CA GLU A 41 -9.41 8.87 -17.77
C GLU A 41 -10.63 9.51 -17.11
N ASN A 42 -11.71 9.76 -17.86
CA ASN A 42 -12.97 10.28 -17.32
C ASN A 42 -13.58 9.35 -16.24
N ARG A 43 -13.32 8.05 -16.36
CA ARG A 43 -13.70 7.03 -15.36
C ARG A 43 -12.68 6.88 -14.23
N LYS A 44 -11.59 7.65 -14.24
CA LYS A 44 -10.49 7.57 -13.26
C LYS A 44 -9.82 6.19 -13.19
N LEU A 45 -9.71 5.54 -14.33
CA LEU A 45 -9.03 4.25 -14.46
C LEU A 45 -7.59 4.43 -14.91
N VAL A 46 -7.29 5.51 -15.63
CA VAL A 46 -5.96 5.85 -16.14
C VAL A 46 -5.67 7.34 -15.96
N LEU A 47 -4.40 7.71 -15.96
CA LEU A 47 -3.91 9.08 -16.16
C LEU A 47 -3.19 9.13 -17.51
N ARG A 48 -3.61 10.06 -18.37
CA ARG A 48 -2.92 10.31 -19.63
C ARG A 48 -1.65 11.12 -19.39
N VAL A 49 -0.56 10.66 -19.98
CA VAL A 49 0.74 11.32 -19.97
C VAL A 49 1.20 11.59 -21.40
N LYS A 50 2.27 12.37 -21.58
CA LYS A 50 2.82 12.65 -22.92
C LYS A 50 3.19 11.33 -23.63
N GLY A 51 2.48 11.03 -24.72
CA GLY A 51 2.71 9.84 -25.55
C GLY A 51 2.09 8.53 -25.04
N GLY A 52 1.29 8.54 -23.96
CA GLY A 52 0.73 7.32 -23.40
C GLY A 52 -0.26 7.52 -22.26
N ALA A 53 -0.38 6.48 -21.45
CA ALA A 53 -1.13 6.51 -20.20
C ALA A 53 -0.43 5.63 -19.15
N ILE A 54 -0.71 5.94 -17.89
CA ILE A 54 -0.32 5.16 -16.70
C ILE A 54 -1.58 4.79 -15.92
N PRO A 55 -1.54 3.77 -15.05
CA PRO A 55 -2.64 3.49 -14.14
C PRO A 55 -2.98 4.75 -13.33
N HIS A 56 -4.28 4.99 -13.10
CA HIS A 56 -4.66 6.06 -12.19
C HIS A 56 -4.22 5.70 -10.76
N PRO A 57 -3.62 6.61 -9.98
CA PRO A 57 -3.13 6.30 -8.63
C PRO A 57 -4.18 5.64 -7.72
N ALA A 58 -5.46 5.99 -7.88
CA ALA A 58 -6.57 5.34 -7.16
C ALA A 58 -6.86 3.91 -7.65
N GLN A 59 -6.33 3.51 -8.80
CA GLN A 59 -6.44 2.16 -9.38
C GLN A 59 -5.12 1.41 -9.30
N TYR A 60 -4.08 2.03 -8.72
CA TYR A 60 -2.81 1.36 -8.53
C TYR A 60 -3.02 0.15 -7.62
N GLU A 61 -2.92 -1.02 -8.21
CA GLU A 61 -2.80 -2.29 -7.50
C GLU A 61 -1.37 -2.77 -7.73
N PRO A 62 -0.59 -2.93 -6.67
CA PRO A 62 0.76 -3.49 -6.80
C PRO A 62 0.71 -4.84 -7.52
N GLU A 63 1.67 -5.11 -8.38
CA GLU A 63 1.76 -6.27 -9.29
C GLU A 63 1.54 -7.68 -8.67
N SER A 64 1.39 -7.79 -7.37
CA SER A 64 1.21 -9.04 -6.64
C SER A 64 -0.24 -9.40 -6.29
N SER A 65 -1.25 -8.77 -6.89
CA SER A 65 -2.64 -8.97 -6.46
C SER A 65 -3.36 -10.09 -7.22
N VAL A 66 -3.03 -11.33 -6.91
CA VAL A 66 -3.92 -12.44 -7.18
C VAL A 66 -5.23 -12.23 -6.41
N PRO A 67 -6.44 -12.50 -6.96
CA PRO A 67 -7.72 -12.15 -6.33
C PRO A 67 -7.86 -12.58 -4.87
N HIS A 68 -7.47 -13.81 -4.50
CA HIS A 68 -7.55 -14.29 -3.12
C HIS A 68 -6.57 -13.58 -2.16
N GLN A 69 -5.48 -13.00 -2.66
CA GLN A 69 -4.58 -12.17 -1.85
C GLN A 69 -5.20 -10.81 -1.55
N LEU A 70 -6.06 -10.29 -2.44
CA LEU A 70 -6.83 -9.07 -2.18
C LEU A 70 -7.81 -9.28 -1.03
N ASP A 71 -8.54 -10.40 -1.01
CA ASP A 71 -9.49 -10.71 0.07
C ASP A 71 -8.79 -10.81 1.43
N ARG A 72 -7.60 -11.47 1.49
CA ARG A 72 -6.77 -11.51 2.69
C ARG A 72 -6.36 -10.11 3.17
N LYS A 73 -5.86 -9.27 2.26
CA LYS A 73 -5.45 -7.90 2.59
C LYS A 73 -6.63 -7.07 3.12
N PHE A 74 -7.82 -7.23 2.55
CA PHE A 74 -9.02 -6.58 3.06
C PHE A 74 -9.48 -7.12 4.42
N ALA A 75 -9.33 -8.43 4.68
CA ALA A 75 -9.62 -9.02 5.98
C ALA A 75 -8.67 -8.46 7.05
N ILE A 76 -7.36 -8.44 6.77
CA ILE A 76 -6.33 -7.84 7.63
C ILE A 76 -6.63 -6.36 7.89
N ALA A 77 -6.93 -5.60 6.83
CA ALA A 77 -7.27 -4.18 6.93
C ALA A 77 -8.52 -3.93 7.79
N ASN A 78 -9.56 -4.75 7.66
CA ASN A 78 -10.76 -4.64 8.48
C ASN A 78 -10.49 -4.96 9.95
N ALA A 79 -9.64 -5.95 10.25
CA ALA A 79 -9.28 -6.29 11.63
C ALA A 79 -8.50 -5.15 12.29
N LEU A 80 -7.53 -4.53 11.58
CA LEU A 80 -6.83 -3.35 12.09
C LEU A 80 -7.79 -2.17 12.32
N PHE A 81 -8.75 -1.94 11.41
CA PHE A 81 -9.71 -0.84 11.54
C PHE A 81 -10.48 -0.86 12.86
N LEU A 82 -10.78 -2.04 13.38
CA LEU A 82 -11.48 -2.21 14.66
C LEU A 82 -10.59 -1.89 15.88
N ARG A 83 -9.28 -1.76 15.68
CA ARG A 83 -8.31 -1.48 16.74
C ARG A 83 -7.96 0.00 16.85
N ILE A 84 -8.13 0.76 15.77
CA ILE A 84 -7.80 2.17 15.70
C ILE A 84 -9.00 3.02 16.12
N LEU A 85 -8.74 4.03 16.94
CA LEU A 85 -9.76 4.93 17.46
C LEU A 85 -10.07 6.08 16.48
N PRO A 86 -11.28 6.64 16.54
CA PRO A 86 -11.68 7.76 15.68
C PRO A 86 -10.77 8.99 15.71
N SER A 87 -10.18 9.25 16.89
CA SER A 87 -9.35 10.43 17.13
C SER A 87 -7.88 10.20 16.79
N ASP A 88 -7.50 8.97 16.41
CA ASP A 88 -6.10 8.65 16.18
C ASP A 88 -5.53 9.35 14.96
N SER A 89 -4.27 9.72 15.06
CA SER A 89 -3.43 10.12 13.95
C SER A 89 -2.55 8.94 13.51
N ILE A 90 -2.42 8.74 12.20
CA ILE A 90 -1.76 7.57 11.63
C ILE A 90 -0.72 8.01 10.61
N PHE A 91 0.49 7.45 10.69
CA PHE A 91 1.35 7.36 9.53
C PHE A 91 1.09 6.04 8.82
N LEU A 92 0.53 6.12 7.61
CA LEU A 92 0.22 4.95 6.78
C LEU A 92 1.24 4.84 5.65
N SER A 93 2.10 3.83 5.74
CA SER A 93 3.18 3.57 4.79
C SER A 93 2.66 3.12 3.42
N ALA A 94 3.53 3.07 2.44
CA ALA A 94 3.22 2.55 1.11
C ALA A 94 3.01 1.01 1.15
N GLY A 95 2.36 0.48 0.13
CA GLY A 95 2.19 -0.95 -0.07
C GLY A 95 0.74 -1.37 -0.28
N SER A 96 0.56 -2.60 -0.77
CA SER A 96 -0.77 -3.10 -1.17
C SER A 96 -1.71 -3.32 0.00
N THR A 97 -1.21 -3.77 1.16
CA THR A 97 -2.02 -3.96 2.36
C THR A 97 -2.38 -2.62 2.99
N SER A 98 -1.44 -1.65 2.99
CA SER A 98 -1.71 -0.26 3.38
C SER A 98 -2.77 0.39 2.50
N LEU A 99 -2.71 0.17 1.19
CA LEU A 99 -3.75 0.62 0.27
C LEU A 99 -5.11 -0.03 0.55
N ALA A 100 -5.14 -1.33 0.87
CA ALA A 100 -6.38 -2.00 1.28
C ALA A 100 -6.94 -1.37 2.56
N PHE A 101 -6.08 -1.02 3.52
CA PHE A 101 -6.49 -0.34 4.75
C PHE A 101 -7.04 1.07 4.47
N ALA A 102 -6.39 1.86 3.63
CA ALA A 102 -6.92 3.15 3.18
C ALA A 102 -8.30 3.03 2.51
N LYS A 103 -8.49 2.01 1.67
CA LYS A 103 -9.79 1.71 1.06
C LYS A 103 -10.86 1.33 2.10
N VAL A 104 -10.51 0.61 3.17
CA VAL A 104 -11.42 0.29 4.28
C VAL A 104 -11.82 1.57 5.03
N ILE A 105 -10.85 2.42 5.40
CA ILE A 105 -11.11 3.72 6.03
C ILE A 105 -12.08 4.55 5.18
N ALA A 106 -11.78 4.69 3.88
CA ALA A 106 -12.60 5.47 2.95
C ALA A 106 -14.03 4.93 2.78
N ARG A 107 -14.21 3.61 2.75
CA ARG A 107 -15.53 2.97 2.63
C ARG A 107 -16.38 3.14 3.89
N ARG A 108 -15.77 2.99 5.05
CA ARG A 108 -16.48 3.14 6.33
C ARG A 108 -16.78 4.59 6.62
N ASN A 109 -15.89 5.52 6.27
CA ASN A 109 -16.03 6.97 6.30
C ASN A 109 -16.69 7.53 7.59
N VAL A 110 -16.41 6.89 8.72
CA VAL A 110 -17.09 7.21 10.00
C VAL A 110 -16.22 7.99 10.97
N LEU A 111 -14.91 8.17 10.63
CA LEU A 111 -13.94 8.69 11.59
C LEU A 111 -13.15 9.86 11.00
N PRO A 112 -13.20 11.05 11.60
CA PRO A 112 -12.38 12.20 11.21
C PRO A 112 -10.94 12.04 11.73
N MET A 113 -10.23 10.99 11.30
CA MET A 113 -8.82 10.78 11.68
C MET A 113 -7.87 11.60 10.80
N THR A 114 -6.65 11.81 11.29
CA THR A 114 -5.57 12.39 10.48
C THR A 114 -4.68 11.27 9.96
N VAL A 115 -4.53 11.19 8.64
CA VAL A 115 -3.66 10.21 7.98
C VAL A 115 -2.52 10.94 7.27
N ILE A 116 -1.29 10.68 7.72
CA ILE A 116 -0.06 11.11 7.06
C ILE A 116 0.42 9.93 6.21
N THR A 117 0.83 10.18 4.98
CA THR A 117 1.34 9.13 4.10
C THR A 117 2.36 9.67 3.11
N SER A 118 3.27 8.83 2.67
CA SER A 118 4.15 9.08 1.53
C SER A 118 3.62 8.49 0.22
N SER A 119 2.49 7.77 0.26
CA SER A 119 1.95 7.01 -0.87
C SER A 119 0.87 7.78 -1.60
N LEU A 120 1.08 8.06 -2.89
CA LEU A 120 0.05 8.63 -3.77
C LEU A 120 -1.20 7.73 -3.88
N PRO A 121 -1.09 6.39 -4.04
CA PRO A 121 -2.26 5.52 -4.03
C PRO A 121 -3.07 5.58 -2.72
N VAL A 122 -2.40 5.61 -1.57
CA VAL A 122 -3.06 5.74 -0.26
C VAL A 122 -3.79 7.08 -0.15
N ALA A 123 -3.10 8.18 -0.44
CA ALA A 123 -3.70 9.52 -0.42
C ALA A 123 -4.90 9.61 -1.38
N SER A 124 -4.76 9.05 -2.58
CA SER A 124 -5.85 9.02 -3.58
C SER A 124 -7.05 8.19 -3.13
N ALA A 125 -6.84 7.07 -2.42
CA ALA A 125 -7.93 6.26 -1.88
C ALA A 125 -8.73 7.00 -0.80
N LEU A 126 -8.05 7.87 -0.02
CA LEU A 126 -8.65 8.65 1.06
C LEU A 126 -9.23 10.00 0.61
N PHE A 127 -9.00 10.43 -0.62
CA PHE A 127 -9.36 11.76 -1.14
C PHE A 127 -10.82 12.19 -0.90
N ARG A 128 -11.75 11.25 -0.87
CA ARG A 128 -13.18 11.51 -0.65
C ARG A 128 -13.70 11.06 0.72
N SER A 129 -12.79 10.68 1.61
CA SER A 129 -13.15 10.34 2.98
C SER A 129 -13.23 11.59 3.86
N CYS A 130 -13.76 11.44 5.07
CA CYS A 130 -13.76 12.51 6.07
C CYS A 130 -12.40 12.71 6.76
N CYS A 131 -11.37 11.95 6.37
CA CYS A 131 -10.04 12.04 6.95
C CYS A 131 -9.31 13.32 6.51
N LYS A 132 -8.55 13.93 7.43
CA LYS A 132 -7.51 14.88 7.06
C LYS A 132 -6.32 14.10 6.52
N VAL A 133 -6.01 14.28 5.23
CA VAL A 133 -4.89 13.59 4.58
C VAL A 133 -3.73 14.55 4.40
N ILE A 134 -2.56 14.16 4.89
CA ILE A 134 -1.29 14.87 4.70
C ILE A 134 -0.40 13.96 3.85
N LEU A 135 -0.10 14.40 2.62
CA LEU A 135 0.83 13.72 1.74
C LEU A 135 2.21 14.36 1.91
N LEU A 136 3.21 13.55 2.31
CA LEU A 136 4.59 14.02 2.41
C LEU A 136 5.14 14.37 1.02
N GLY A 137 5.97 15.41 0.95
CA GLY A 137 6.80 15.67 -0.23
C GLY A 137 7.98 14.71 -0.30
N GLY A 138 8.66 14.66 -1.46
CA GLY A 138 9.85 13.80 -1.60
C GLY A 138 10.16 13.45 -3.05
N GLU A 139 11.11 12.53 -3.23
CA GLU A 139 11.44 11.93 -4.52
C GLU A 139 10.42 10.84 -4.86
N LEU A 140 9.81 10.92 -6.04
CA LEU A 140 8.80 9.96 -6.48
C LEU A 140 9.46 8.66 -6.98
N ARG A 141 9.17 7.56 -6.33
CA ARG A 141 9.44 6.23 -6.89
C ARG A 141 8.33 5.83 -7.84
N THR A 142 8.65 5.72 -9.12
CA THR A 142 7.67 5.50 -10.19
C THR A 142 7.01 4.12 -10.16
N ASN A 143 7.69 3.11 -9.60
CA ASN A 143 7.18 1.72 -9.55
C ASN A 143 6.11 1.52 -8.47
N SER A 144 6.20 2.25 -7.35
CA SER A 144 5.30 2.12 -6.19
C SER A 144 4.44 3.36 -5.96
N LEU A 145 4.72 4.46 -6.69
CA LEU A 145 4.04 5.74 -6.60
C LEU A 145 4.05 6.28 -5.16
N ASP A 146 5.17 6.18 -4.48
CA ASP A 146 5.40 6.76 -3.17
C ASP A 146 6.59 7.73 -3.17
N LEU A 147 6.64 8.57 -2.18
CA LEU A 147 7.58 9.68 -2.03
C LEU A 147 8.57 9.33 -0.91
N VAL A 148 9.86 9.36 -1.22
CA VAL A 148 10.94 8.97 -0.31
C VAL A 148 12.07 10.00 -0.32
N GLY A 149 13.15 9.67 0.36
CA GLY A 149 14.39 10.45 0.40
C GLY A 149 14.38 11.57 1.44
N PRO A 150 15.47 12.38 1.48
CA PRO A 150 15.72 13.31 2.59
C PRO A 150 14.63 14.37 2.81
N ILE A 151 13.87 14.74 1.77
CA ILE A 151 12.76 15.68 1.90
C ILE A 151 11.59 15.02 2.65
N ALA A 152 11.20 13.80 2.24
CA ALA A 152 10.14 13.05 2.90
C ALA A 152 10.51 12.76 4.36
N GLU A 153 11.74 12.34 4.60
CA GLU A 153 12.26 12.05 5.93
C GLU A 153 12.23 13.26 6.86
N ARG A 154 12.68 14.44 6.41
CA ARG A 154 12.62 15.69 7.20
C ARG A 154 11.19 16.14 7.44
N ASN A 155 10.33 16.06 6.42
CA ASN A 155 8.92 16.41 6.61
C ASN A 155 8.27 15.52 7.67
N LEU A 156 8.62 14.23 7.71
CA LEU A 156 8.06 13.28 8.67
C LEU A 156 8.47 13.61 10.13
N GLU A 157 9.69 14.10 10.35
CA GLU A 157 10.21 14.43 11.69
C GLU A 157 9.39 15.52 12.41
N GLU A 158 8.66 16.37 11.67
CA GLU A 158 7.81 17.42 12.22
C GLU A 158 6.50 16.91 12.83
N TYR A 159 6.20 15.61 12.71
CA TYR A 159 4.95 15.03 13.16
C TYR A 159 5.15 14.10 14.37
N ARG A 160 4.05 13.88 15.09
CA ARG A 160 3.87 12.79 16.05
C ARG A 160 2.53 12.15 15.76
N VAL A 161 2.47 10.83 15.75
CA VAL A 161 1.26 10.07 15.45
C VAL A 161 1.01 9.00 16.51
N ASN A 162 -0.24 8.63 16.69
CA ASN A 162 -0.58 7.52 17.59
C ASN A 162 -0.14 6.18 16.98
N TRP A 163 -0.30 6.03 15.67
CA TRP A 163 0.03 4.76 15.01
C TRP A 163 0.93 4.95 13.79
N LEU A 164 2.00 4.15 13.74
CA LEU A 164 2.58 3.71 12.47
C LEU A 164 1.82 2.47 12.00
N VAL A 165 1.37 2.48 10.76
CA VAL A 165 0.83 1.30 10.07
C VAL A 165 1.65 1.03 8.82
N SER A 166 2.40 -0.07 8.80
CA SER A 166 3.26 -0.44 7.69
C SER A 166 3.01 -1.87 7.22
N GLY A 167 3.21 -2.11 5.94
CA GLY A 167 3.37 -3.45 5.39
C GLY A 167 4.83 -3.92 5.47
N CYS A 168 5.12 -5.10 4.91
CA CYS A 168 6.49 -5.54 4.69
C CYS A 168 6.59 -6.40 3.42
N ASP A 169 7.80 -6.48 2.86
CA ASP A 169 8.11 -7.37 1.74
C ASP A 169 8.60 -8.73 2.21
N GLY A 170 9.14 -8.80 3.42
CA GLY A 170 9.60 -10.01 4.07
C GLY A 170 9.61 -9.87 5.57
N ALA A 171 9.47 -10.99 6.29
CA ALA A 171 9.50 -11.05 7.74
C ALA A 171 10.22 -12.29 8.24
N PHE A 172 10.95 -12.14 9.34
CA PHE A 172 11.59 -13.25 10.06
C PHE A 172 11.31 -13.08 11.55
N SER A 173 10.72 -14.08 12.15
CA SER A 173 10.33 -14.09 13.56
C SER A 173 11.50 -14.05 14.55
N ASP A 174 12.73 -14.21 14.07
CA ASP A 174 13.96 -14.07 14.86
C ASP A 174 14.62 -12.69 14.69
N TYR A 175 14.26 -11.92 13.64
CA TYR A 175 15.02 -10.72 13.26
C TYR A 175 14.17 -9.46 13.07
N GLY A 176 12.94 -9.57 12.57
CA GLY A 176 12.05 -8.43 12.30
C GLY A 176 11.53 -8.34 10.88
N PHE A 177 11.22 -7.12 10.45
CA PHE A 177 10.49 -6.82 9.23
C PHE A 177 11.35 -6.08 8.21
N TYR A 178 11.16 -6.42 6.93
CA TYR A 178 12.06 -6.03 5.84
C TYR A 178 11.28 -5.43 4.66
N THR A 179 11.94 -4.52 3.95
CA THR A 179 11.48 -3.97 2.67
C THR A 179 12.56 -4.14 1.60
N SER A 180 12.15 -4.10 0.34
CA SER A 180 13.04 -4.30 -0.81
C SER A 180 13.74 -3.03 -1.28
N ASP A 181 13.44 -1.87 -0.68
CA ASP A 181 13.99 -0.57 -1.06
C ASP A 181 14.63 0.14 0.13
N VAL A 182 15.84 0.68 -0.09
CA VAL A 182 16.63 1.33 0.97
C VAL A 182 16.03 2.68 1.37
N SER A 183 15.56 3.47 0.41
CA SER A 183 14.99 4.79 0.68
C SER A 183 13.66 4.67 1.43
N LEU A 184 12.83 3.68 1.07
CA LEU A 184 11.62 3.36 1.82
C LEU A 184 11.97 2.89 3.24
N SER A 185 12.98 2.01 3.38
CA SER A 185 13.43 1.54 4.70
C SER A 185 13.86 2.68 5.62
N ASN A 186 14.54 3.69 5.08
CA ASN A 186 14.95 4.85 5.88
C ASN A 186 13.75 5.67 6.36
N LEU A 187 12.77 5.89 5.48
CA LEU A 187 11.53 6.57 5.85
C LEU A 187 10.75 5.77 6.92
N GLU A 188 10.65 4.46 6.77
CA GLU A 188 9.97 3.58 7.73
C GLU A 188 10.69 3.54 9.09
N LYS A 189 12.02 3.52 9.12
CA LYS A 189 12.79 3.65 10.38
C LYS A 189 12.49 4.98 11.09
N LYS A 190 12.38 6.08 10.34
CA LYS A 190 12.01 7.37 10.91
C LYS A 190 10.56 7.41 11.38
N SER A 191 9.66 6.73 10.70
CA SER A 191 8.26 6.65 11.11
C SER A 191 8.07 5.91 12.44
N LEU A 192 8.93 4.94 12.76
CA LEU A 192 8.96 4.31 14.09
C LEU A 192 9.28 5.31 15.22
N LEU A 193 10.11 6.33 14.94
CA LEU A 193 10.51 7.31 15.95
C LEU A 193 9.43 8.35 16.27
N ILE A 194 8.47 8.52 15.37
CA ILE A 194 7.39 9.52 15.52
C ILE A 194 6.07 8.91 15.99
N ALA A 195 5.95 7.59 16.05
CA ALA A 195 4.75 6.88 16.43
C ALA A 195 4.79 6.43 17.90
N GLU A 196 3.63 6.48 18.56
CA GLU A 196 3.45 5.92 19.91
C GLU A 196 3.35 4.39 19.86
N HIS A 197 2.69 3.87 18.82
CA HIS A 197 2.49 2.46 18.56
C HIS A 197 2.81 2.11 17.11
N ALA A 198 3.33 0.92 16.89
CA ALA A 198 3.66 0.43 15.56
C ALA A 198 2.95 -0.89 15.24
N ALA A 199 2.18 -0.88 14.14
CA ALA A 199 1.50 -2.06 13.62
C ALA A 199 2.08 -2.47 12.26
N VAL A 200 2.36 -3.76 12.12
CA VAL A 200 2.63 -4.37 10.82
C VAL A 200 1.38 -5.10 10.34
N ILE A 201 1.00 -4.83 9.09
CA ILE A 201 -0.12 -5.47 8.39
C ILE A 201 0.42 -6.27 7.21
N ALA A 202 0.51 -7.58 7.35
CA ALA A 202 1.13 -8.45 6.35
C ALA A 202 0.48 -9.83 6.34
N ASP A 203 0.27 -10.39 5.15
CA ASP A 203 -0.16 -11.78 5.05
C ASP A 203 0.98 -12.76 5.39
N SER A 204 0.62 -13.97 5.78
CA SER A 204 1.55 -15.02 6.21
C SER A 204 2.62 -15.38 5.18
N SER A 205 2.38 -15.14 3.89
CA SER A 205 3.36 -15.42 2.82
C SER A 205 4.62 -14.56 2.88
N LYS A 206 4.64 -13.52 3.74
CA LYS A 206 5.81 -12.67 3.97
C LYS A 206 6.81 -13.29 4.94
N PHE A 207 6.38 -14.23 5.76
CA PHE A 207 7.24 -14.92 6.72
C PHE A 207 8.16 -15.93 6.01
N GLY A 208 9.44 -15.92 6.40
CA GLY A 208 10.50 -16.69 5.73
C GLY A 208 10.97 -16.11 4.39
N ARG A 209 10.35 -15.02 3.91
CA ARG A 209 10.73 -14.35 2.67
C ARG A 209 11.84 -13.33 2.91
N ARG A 210 12.89 -13.40 2.11
CA ARG A 210 13.99 -12.42 2.14
C ARG A 210 13.58 -11.13 1.43
N ALA A 211 13.94 -9.98 2.03
CA ALA A 211 13.94 -8.68 1.40
C ALA A 211 15.26 -7.95 1.74
N LEU A 212 15.54 -6.84 1.07
CA LEU A 212 16.89 -6.28 1.05
C LEU A 212 17.32 -5.68 2.38
N THR A 213 16.45 -4.92 3.06
CA THR A 213 16.83 -4.13 4.22
C THR A 213 15.78 -4.21 5.33
N ARG A 214 16.26 -4.34 6.57
CA ARG A 214 15.40 -4.34 7.75
C ARG A 214 15.03 -2.91 8.12
N PHE A 215 13.73 -2.63 8.27
CA PHE A 215 13.24 -1.35 8.76
C PHE A 215 12.81 -1.40 10.23
N ALA A 216 12.37 -2.55 10.74
CA ALA A 216 11.98 -2.73 12.13
C ALA A 216 12.54 -4.03 12.70
N SER A 217 13.00 -4.00 13.94
CA SER A 217 13.24 -5.19 14.76
C SER A 217 11.94 -5.61 15.44
N LEU A 218 11.90 -6.80 16.04
CA LEU A 218 10.70 -7.28 16.72
C LEU A 218 10.25 -6.35 17.85
N LYS A 219 11.20 -5.79 18.61
CA LYS A 219 10.93 -4.89 19.73
C LYS A 219 10.34 -3.52 19.33
N ASP A 220 10.43 -3.18 18.05
CA ASP A 220 9.93 -1.91 17.52
C ASP A 220 8.46 -2.01 17.10
N ILE A 221 7.83 -3.21 17.20
CA ILE A 221 6.48 -3.48 16.72
C ILE A 221 5.61 -3.97 17.88
N ASP A 222 4.47 -3.30 18.10
CA ASP A 222 3.49 -3.66 19.13
C ASP A 222 2.45 -4.65 18.61
N LEU A 223 2.05 -4.52 17.35
CA LEU A 223 0.93 -5.26 16.77
C LEU A 223 1.29 -5.84 15.40
N LEU A 224 0.99 -7.10 15.21
CA LEU A 224 0.94 -7.75 13.91
C LEU A 224 -0.50 -8.16 13.59
N VAL A 225 -1.03 -7.69 12.44
CA VAL A 225 -2.27 -8.21 11.88
C VAL A 225 -1.96 -9.04 10.66
N THR A 226 -2.31 -10.33 10.71
CA THR A 226 -1.98 -11.31 9.67
C THR A 226 -3.13 -12.30 9.45
N ASP A 227 -2.96 -13.27 8.57
CA ASP A 227 -3.91 -14.35 8.41
C ASP A 227 -3.54 -15.60 9.25
N ASP A 228 -4.46 -16.58 9.32
CA ASP A 228 -4.33 -17.77 10.15
C ASP A 228 -3.41 -18.87 9.57
N ASP A 229 -2.86 -18.64 8.35
CA ASP A 229 -1.78 -19.45 7.76
C ASP A 229 -0.38 -19.11 8.36
N LEU A 230 -0.28 -18.16 9.32
CA LEU A 230 0.99 -17.89 10.01
C LEU A 230 1.52 -19.14 10.68
N PRO A 231 2.78 -19.58 10.40
CA PRO A 231 3.37 -20.76 11.02
C PRO A 231 3.36 -20.67 12.56
N PRO A 232 2.99 -21.77 13.27
CA PRO A 232 2.91 -21.77 14.73
C PRO A 232 4.22 -21.42 15.44
N ASP A 233 5.36 -21.80 14.86
CA ASP A 233 6.68 -21.47 15.40
C ASP A 233 6.95 -19.96 15.32
N ASP A 234 6.61 -19.33 14.20
CA ASP A 234 6.72 -17.88 14.03
C ASP A 234 5.79 -17.16 15.00
N GLU A 235 4.54 -17.58 15.12
CA GLU A 235 3.58 -17.03 16.10
C GLU A 235 4.13 -17.06 17.52
N THR A 236 4.71 -18.22 17.91
CA THR A 236 5.27 -18.40 19.25
C THR A 236 6.44 -17.44 19.52
N LYS A 237 7.34 -17.27 18.56
CA LYS A 237 8.49 -16.37 18.66
C LYS A 237 8.07 -14.91 18.74
N LEU A 238 7.12 -14.50 17.90
CA LEU A 238 6.60 -13.13 17.88
C LEU A 238 5.90 -12.77 19.20
N LYS A 239 5.07 -13.67 19.76
CA LYS A 239 4.45 -13.48 21.08
C LYS A 239 5.48 -13.38 22.21
N LYS A 240 6.55 -14.20 22.18
CA LYS A 240 7.66 -14.10 23.13
C LYS A 240 8.42 -12.77 23.03
N ALA A 241 8.46 -12.17 21.85
CA ALA A 241 9.04 -10.86 21.65
C ALA A 241 8.13 -9.69 22.11
N GLY A 242 6.91 -9.99 22.59
CA GLY A 242 5.96 -8.99 23.10
C GLY A 242 4.98 -8.46 22.04
N ILE A 243 4.97 -9.01 20.83
CA ILE A 243 4.07 -8.55 19.76
C ILE A 243 2.67 -9.12 19.98
N GLU A 244 1.65 -8.26 20.06
CA GLU A 244 0.25 -8.66 19.97
C GLU A 244 -0.04 -9.16 18.54
N ILE A 245 -0.77 -10.29 18.41
CA ILE A 245 -1.09 -10.85 17.08
C ILE A 245 -2.60 -10.96 16.92
N ILE A 246 -3.11 -10.31 15.87
CA ILE A 246 -4.50 -10.48 15.42
C ILE A 246 -4.46 -11.32 14.15
N LYS A 247 -5.18 -12.46 14.17
CA LYS A 247 -5.30 -13.35 13.00
C LYS A 247 -6.68 -13.27 12.38
N VAL A 248 -6.73 -13.23 11.06
CA VAL A 248 -7.96 -13.27 10.27
C VAL A 248 -8.00 -14.57 9.45
N PRO A 249 -9.19 -15.09 9.10
CA PRO A 249 -9.27 -16.26 8.25
C PRO A 249 -8.54 -16.06 6.91
N ALA A 250 -7.68 -16.98 6.54
CA ALA A 250 -7.14 -17.06 5.20
C ALA A 250 -8.29 -17.36 4.23
N SER A 251 -8.49 -16.55 3.20
CA SER A 251 -9.52 -16.84 2.20
C SER A 251 -9.24 -18.23 1.60
N LYS A 252 -10.25 -19.11 1.66
CA LYS A 252 -10.14 -20.45 1.06
C LYS A 252 -9.78 -20.34 -0.41
N LYS A 253 -8.82 -21.15 -0.83
CA LYS A 253 -8.41 -21.33 -2.23
C LYS A 253 -9.58 -21.76 -3.11
#